data_482f2e9574c1954fcc436d68111cd2b5
#
_entry.id   482f2e9574c1954fcc436d68111cd2b5
#
_cell.length_a   1.000
_cell.length_b   1.000
_cell.length_c   1.000
_cell.angle_alpha   90.00
_cell.angle_beta   90.00
_cell.angle_gamma   90.00
#
_symmetry.space_group_name_H-M   'P 1'
#
loop_
_entity.id
_entity.type
_entity.pdbx_description
1 polymer ?
#
loop_
_entity_poly.entity_id
_entity_poly.type
_entity_poly.pdbx_seq_one_letter_code
_entity_poly.pdbx_strand_id
1 'polypeptide(L)'
;NDAWCRDHGPAFLINPNAAQKKVLVKWKYNAWGDKYPPYDLDNLIPIKIAEFRNLPCFQPGIVMEGGSVEFNGKGTLLTSEACLLNPN
;
A
#
# COMPACT_ATOMS: atom_id res chain seq x y z
N ASN A 1 8.17 -0.05 12.84
CA ASN A 1 7.62 -0.35 14.15
C ASN A 1 7.26 -1.83 14.31
N ASP A 2 6.55 -2.42 13.34
CA ASP A 2 6.12 -3.82 13.39
C ASP A 2 6.44 -4.57 12.11
N ALA A 3 6.27 -5.90 12.15
CA ALA A 3 6.64 -6.79 11.06
C ALA A 3 5.51 -7.05 10.05
N TRP A 4 4.46 -6.21 10.04
CA TRP A 4 3.27 -6.37 9.19
C TRP A 4 3.52 -5.91 7.75
N CYS A 5 4.56 -6.45 7.09
CA CYS A 5 4.99 -5.98 5.76
C CYS A 5 3.93 -6.17 4.68
N ARG A 6 3.07 -7.18 4.81
CA ARG A 6 1.94 -7.39 3.89
C ARG A 6 1.00 -6.20 3.91
N ASP A 7 0.83 -5.60 5.08
CA ASP A 7 -0.18 -4.57 5.28
C ASP A 7 0.33 -3.15 5.02
N HIS A 8 1.57 -2.83 5.41
CA HIS A 8 2.11 -1.48 5.20
C HIS A 8 3.04 -1.35 4.01
N GLY A 9 3.39 -2.45 3.35
CA GLY A 9 4.26 -2.42 2.18
C GLY A 9 3.59 -1.78 0.96
N PRO A 10 4.38 -1.38 -0.04
CA PRO A 10 3.83 -0.75 -1.24
C PRO A 10 3.21 -1.75 -2.19
N ALA A 11 2.33 -1.26 -3.07
CA ALA A 11 1.90 -2.00 -4.24
C ALA A 11 2.72 -1.52 -5.46
N PHE A 12 3.14 -2.44 -6.30
CA PHE A 12 3.84 -2.12 -7.54
C PHE A 12 2.86 -2.14 -8.71
N LEU A 13 2.88 -1.10 -9.53
CA LEU A 13 2.15 -1.05 -10.79
C LEU A 13 3.13 -1.21 -11.94
N ILE A 14 2.75 -1.98 -12.94
CA ILE A 14 3.60 -2.27 -14.10
C ILE A 14 2.84 -1.90 -15.37
N ASN A 15 3.49 -1.09 -16.22
CA ASN A 15 2.98 -0.80 -17.56
C ASN A 15 4.15 -0.80 -18.53
N PRO A 16 4.34 -1.88 -19.31
CA PRO A 16 5.48 -2.00 -20.24
C PRO A 16 5.45 -0.98 -21.39
N ASN A 17 4.28 -0.37 -21.63
CA ASN A 17 4.14 0.63 -22.71
C ASN A 17 4.37 2.06 -22.25
N ALA A 18 4.52 2.30 -20.94
CA ALA A 18 4.79 3.63 -20.41
C ALA A 18 6.29 3.94 -20.40
N ALA A 19 6.63 5.23 -20.41
CA ALA A 19 8.02 5.65 -20.26
C ALA A 19 8.59 5.19 -18.92
N GLN A 20 7.80 5.29 -17.84
CA GLN A 20 8.14 4.74 -16.54
C GLN A 20 7.36 3.44 -16.36
N LYS A 21 8.06 2.30 -16.52
CA LYS A 21 7.41 0.98 -16.57
C LYS A 21 6.93 0.48 -15.22
N LYS A 22 7.55 0.93 -14.13
CA LYS A 22 7.20 0.53 -12.77
C LYS A 22 7.02 1.75 -11.89
N VAL A 23 5.99 1.74 -11.07
CA VAL A 23 5.75 2.76 -10.04
C VAL A 23 5.25 2.06 -8.79
N LEU A 24 5.39 2.74 -7.64
CA LEU A 24 4.84 2.26 -6.38
C LEU A 24 3.57 3.04 -6.05
N VAL A 25 2.64 2.37 -5.37
CA VAL A 25 1.51 3.01 -4.73
C VAL A 25 1.66 2.83 -3.23
N LYS A 26 1.62 3.95 -2.51
CA LYS A 26 1.64 3.97 -1.05
C LYS A 26 0.23 4.31 -0.57
N TRP A 27 -0.43 3.34 0.07
CA TRP A 27 -1.66 3.58 0.79
C TRP A 27 -1.36 4.19 2.15
N LYS A 28 -2.33 4.85 2.77
CA LYS A 28 -2.18 5.24 4.16
C LYS A 28 -2.32 4.01 5.04
N TYR A 29 -1.41 3.86 5.99
CA TYR A 29 -1.44 2.76 6.93
C TYR A 29 -1.75 3.31 8.32
N ASN A 30 -2.77 2.76 8.98
CA ASN A 30 -3.17 3.19 10.32
C ASN A 30 -3.31 2.03 11.31
N ALA A 31 -2.65 0.90 11.03
CA ALA A 31 -2.66 -0.28 11.89
C ALA A 31 -4.08 -0.74 12.26
N TRP A 32 -4.92 -0.88 11.20
CA TRP A 32 -6.30 -1.38 11.32
C TRP A 32 -7.18 -0.48 12.21
N GLY A 33 -7.17 0.82 11.91
CA GLY A 33 -7.97 1.78 12.66
C GLY A 33 -7.37 2.12 14.02
N ASP A 34 -6.06 2.29 14.07
CA ASP A 34 -5.29 2.67 15.27
C ASP A 34 -5.28 1.60 16.36
N LYS A 35 -5.41 0.32 15.99
CA LYS A 35 -5.36 -0.78 16.97
C LYS A 35 -3.97 -0.98 17.57
N TYR A 36 -2.92 -0.72 16.79
CA TYR A 36 -1.54 -1.03 17.17
C TYR A 36 -0.58 0.15 16.93
N PRO A 37 -0.80 1.31 17.55
CA PRO A 37 0.17 2.41 17.47
C PRO A 37 1.43 2.05 18.29
N PRO A 38 2.63 2.64 17.98
CA PRO A 38 2.88 3.57 16.89
C PRO A 38 3.08 2.86 15.54
N TYR A 39 2.74 3.55 14.45
CA TYR A 39 2.93 3.03 13.08
C TYR A 39 3.54 4.08 12.14
N ASP A 40 4.09 5.15 12.69
CA ASP A 40 4.68 6.25 11.91
C ASP A 40 5.83 5.78 11.01
N LEU A 41 6.70 4.89 11.51
CA LEU A 41 7.80 4.35 10.72
C LEU A 41 7.31 3.35 9.68
N ASP A 42 6.32 2.52 10.03
CA ASP A 42 5.71 1.58 9.09
C ASP A 42 5.08 2.31 7.92
N ASN A 43 4.42 3.43 8.19
CA ASN A 43 3.78 4.25 7.16
C ASN A 43 4.79 4.90 6.21
N LEU A 44 6.07 4.99 6.58
CA LEU A 44 7.13 5.54 5.73
C LEU A 44 7.84 4.49 4.87
N ILE A 45 7.64 3.20 5.13
CA ILE A 45 8.36 2.14 4.43
C ILE A 45 8.19 2.19 2.91
N PRO A 46 6.99 2.38 2.34
CA PRO A 46 6.86 2.47 0.89
C PRO A 46 7.67 3.62 0.27
N ILE A 47 7.74 4.77 0.95
CA ILE A 47 8.54 5.89 0.48
C ILE A 47 10.02 5.53 0.48
N LYS A 48 10.50 4.85 1.51
CA LYS A 48 11.91 4.41 1.60
C LYS A 48 12.24 3.40 0.51
N ILE A 49 11.33 2.48 0.21
CA ILE A 49 11.52 1.52 -0.88
C ILE A 49 11.57 2.25 -2.24
N ALA A 50 10.68 3.22 -2.46
CA ALA A 50 10.68 4.00 -3.69
C ALA A 50 12.00 4.76 -3.88
N GLU A 51 12.53 5.37 -2.83
CA GLU A 51 13.83 6.03 -2.85
C GLU A 51 14.95 5.04 -3.17
N PHE A 52 14.98 3.89 -2.48
CA PHE A 52 15.98 2.86 -2.68
C PHE A 52 15.98 2.32 -4.10
N ARG A 53 14.80 2.11 -4.69
CA ARG A 53 14.65 1.59 -6.05
C ARG A 53 14.64 2.67 -7.11
N ASN A 54 14.68 3.94 -6.72
CA ASN A 54 14.60 5.09 -7.63
C ASN A 54 13.36 5.04 -8.52
N LEU A 55 12.19 4.80 -7.91
CA LEU A 55 10.90 4.70 -8.58
C LEU A 55 9.95 5.76 -8.09
N PRO A 56 9.03 6.26 -8.95
CA PRO A 56 7.97 7.17 -8.51
C PRO A 56 7.04 6.48 -7.53
N CYS A 57 6.50 7.25 -6.58
CA CYS A 57 5.57 6.75 -5.58
C CYS A 57 4.32 7.60 -5.57
N PHE A 58 3.18 7.01 -5.90
CA PHE A 58 1.87 7.66 -5.84
C PHE A 58 1.25 7.45 -4.46
N GLN A 59 0.62 8.50 -3.93
CA GLN A 59 -0.02 8.47 -2.61
C GLN A 59 -1.48 8.90 -2.75
N PRO A 60 -2.41 7.95 -3.00
CA PRO A 60 -3.82 8.29 -3.22
C PRO A 60 -4.56 8.89 -2.02
N GLY A 61 -4.01 8.74 -0.81
CA GLY A 61 -4.63 9.30 0.39
C GLY A 61 -5.74 8.44 0.97
N ILE A 62 -5.82 7.18 0.58
CA ILE A 62 -6.81 6.22 1.08
C ILE A 62 -6.12 5.28 2.06
N VAL A 63 -6.78 4.97 3.19
CA VAL A 63 -6.31 3.95 4.11
C VAL A 63 -6.60 2.57 3.53
N MET A 64 -5.57 1.77 3.36
CA MET A 64 -5.71 0.39 2.88
C MET A 64 -4.51 -0.44 3.30
N GLU A 65 -4.76 -1.64 3.79
CA GLU A 65 -3.73 -2.62 4.09
C GLU A 65 -3.66 -3.65 2.95
N GLY A 66 -2.44 -4.07 2.59
CA GLY A 66 -2.24 -5.04 1.52
C GLY A 66 -2.91 -6.38 1.79
N GLY A 67 -3.04 -6.76 3.08
CA GLY A 67 -3.73 -8.00 3.46
C GLY A 67 -5.23 -7.95 3.27
N SER A 68 -5.81 -6.76 3.05
CA SER A 68 -7.26 -6.60 2.84
C SER A 68 -7.70 -6.79 1.40
N VAL A 69 -6.77 -6.96 0.47
CA VAL A 69 -7.06 -7.05 -0.95
C VAL A 69 -6.30 -8.21 -1.59
N GLU A 70 -6.86 -8.74 -2.67
CA GLU A 70 -6.22 -9.75 -3.50
C GLU A 70 -6.43 -9.40 -4.97
N PHE A 71 -5.37 -9.51 -5.77
CA PHE A 71 -5.40 -9.17 -7.19
C PHE A 71 -5.06 -10.41 -8.03
N ASN A 72 -5.67 -10.51 -9.21
CA ASN A 72 -5.27 -11.53 -10.18
C ASN A 72 -4.29 -11.00 -11.24
N GLY A 73 -3.93 -9.72 -11.19
CA GLY A 73 -3.06 -9.10 -12.19
C GLY A 73 -3.72 -8.85 -13.54
N LYS A 74 -5.03 -9.06 -13.65
CA LYS A 74 -5.79 -8.99 -14.91
C LYS A 74 -7.09 -8.19 -14.76
N GLY A 75 -7.12 -7.26 -13.82
CA GLY A 75 -8.24 -6.37 -13.64
C GLY A 75 -9.25 -6.77 -12.58
N THR A 76 -9.05 -7.88 -11.87
CA THR A 76 -9.95 -8.31 -10.80
C THR A 76 -9.33 -8.05 -9.43
N LEU A 77 -10.12 -7.51 -8.52
CA LEU A 77 -9.73 -7.27 -7.14
C LEU A 77 -10.80 -7.84 -6.22
N LEU A 78 -10.37 -8.56 -5.18
CA LEU A 78 -11.23 -9.05 -4.10
C LEU A 78 -10.87 -8.34 -2.81
N THR A 79 -11.87 -7.88 -2.07
CA THR A 79 -11.67 -7.20 -0.81
C THR A 79 -12.90 -7.39 0.08
N SER A 80 -12.93 -6.75 1.26
CA SER A 80 -14.09 -6.79 2.14
C SER A 80 -14.57 -5.39 2.49
N GLU A 81 -15.88 -5.27 2.73
CA GLU A 81 -16.46 -4.00 3.18
C GLU A 81 -15.90 -3.58 4.54
N ALA A 82 -15.67 -4.55 5.43
CA ALA A 82 -15.15 -4.26 6.75
C ALA A 82 -13.80 -3.57 6.71
N CYS A 83 -12.97 -3.88 5.70
CA CYS A 83 -11.66 -3.26 5.55
C CYS A 83 -11.73 -1.89 4.90
N LEU A 84 -12.49 -1.76 3.82
CA LEU A 84 -12.48 -0.54 3.00
C LEU A 84 -13.52 0.49 3.40
N LEU A 85 -14.65 0.07 3.97
CA LEU A 85 -15.74 0.97 4.35
C LEU A 85 -15.78 1.25 5.86
N ASN A 86 -14.78 0.81 6.59
CA ASN A 86 -14.67 1.11 8.01
C ASN A 86 -14.46 2.62 8.19
N PRO A 87 -15.19 3.28 9.13
CA PRO A 87 -15.03 4.73 9.33
C PRO A 87 -13.66 5.14 9.87
N ASN A 88 -12.92 4.21 10.46
CA ASN A 88 -11.56 4.46 10.92
C ASN A 88 -10.57 4.21 9.78
#